data_25e2a9f0d1243a394c13fedd014d0a18
#
_entry.id   25e2a9f0d1243a394c13fedd014d0a18
#
_cell.length_a   1.000
_cell.length_b   1.000
_cell.length_c   1.000
_cell.angle_alpha   90.00
_cell.angle_beta   90.00
_cell.angle_gamma   90.00
#
_symmetry.space_group_name_H-M   'P 1'
#
loop_
_entity.id
_entity.type
_entity.pdbx_description
1 polymer ?
#
loop_
_entity_poly.entity_id
_entity_poly.type
_entity_poly.pdbx_seq_one_letter_code
_entity_poly.pdbx_strand_id
1 'polypeptide(L)'
;MFVDMLDCRILAVGFGKGSEHDFTIFKRIFGWMHPDICLLGDSGFQGVDGFHKNNWIPHKKPKGGKLTEEQKAENKRHSSYRICVEHAIRYTKRFKILSARYRNKRKRHGLRVSLICGICNCLRG
;
A
#
# COMPACT_ATOMS: atom_id res chain seq x y z
N MET A 1 1.75 -3.27 -1.06
CA MET A 1 2.97 -2.92 -0.31
C MET A 1 2.58 -2.22 0.97
N PHE A 2 3.10 -2.69 2.08
CA PHE A 2 2.94 -2.05 3.39
C PHE A 2 4.20 -1.27 3.72
N VAL A 3 4.03 -0.01 4.09
CA VAL A 3 5.14 0.91 4.34
C VAL A 3 4.92 1.58 5.68
N ASP A 4 5.98 1.64 6.50
CA ASP A 4 5.96 2.42 7.73
C ASP A 4 5.97 3.91 7.38
N MET A 5 5.05 4.67 7.97
CA MET A 5 4.90 6.10 7.66
C MET A 5 5.94 6.98 8.37
N LEU A 6 6.64 6.46 9.36
CA LEU A 6 7.66 7.21 10.09
C LEU A 6 8.99 7.28 9.35
N ASP A 7 9.42 6.15 8.79
CA ASP A 7 10.73 6.03 8.12
C ASP A 7 10.67 5.55 6.67
N CYS A 8 9.46 5.35 6.15
CA CYS A 8 9.20 4.85 4.79
C CYS A 8 9.83 3.48 4.50
N ARG A 9 10.05 2.65 5.52
CA ARG A 9 10.50 1.27 5.34
C ARG A 9 9.39 0.40 4.80
N ILE A 10 9.75 -0.50 3.90
CA ILE A 10 8.84 -1.49 3.34
C ILE A 10 8.74 -2.65 4.33
N LEU A 11 7.56 -2.85 4.90
CA LEU A 11 7.33 -3.87 5.94
C LEU A 11 6.90 -5.21 5.36
N ALA A 12 6.06 -5.18 4.32
CA ALA A 12 5.54 -6.38 3.67
C ALA A 12 5.07 -6.09 2.25
N VAL A 13 5.08 -7.12 1.42
CA VAL A 13 4.61 -7.05 0.04
C VAL A 13 3.67 -8.22 -0.23
N GLY A 14 2.49 -7.94 -0.75
CA GLY A 14 1.54 -8.95 -1.22
C GLY A 14 1.57 -9.04 -2.73
N PHE A 15 1.25 -10.22 -3.25
CA PHE A 15 1.26 -10.52 -4.68
C PHE A 15 -0.04 -11.14 -5.11
N GLY A 16 -0.47 -10.79 -6.32
CA GLY A 16 -1.64 -11.36 -6.96
C GLY A 16 -1.53 -11.24 -8.47
N LYS A 17 -2.50 -11.84 -9.17
CA LYS A 17 -2.63 -11.65 -10.62
C LYS A 17 -2.95 -10.17 -10.90
N GLY A 18 -2.55 -9.65 -12.06
CA GLY A 18 -2.79 -8.26 -12.42
C GLY A 18 -4.26 -7.83 -12.43
N SER A 19 -5.18 -8.80 -12.52
CA SER A 19 -6.63 -8.58 -12.43
C SER A 19 -7.19 -8.60 -11.01
N GLU A 20 -6.39 -9.00 -10.01
CA GLU A 20 -6.84 -9.01 -8.61
C GLU A 20 -6.83 -7.61 -8.01
N HIS A 21 -7.90 -7.31 -7.28
CA HIS A 21 -8.01 -6.07 -6.54
C HIS A 21 -7.07 -6.06 -5.33
N ASP A 22 -6.44 -4.94 -5.04
CA ASP A 22 -5.48 -4.80 -3.93
C ASP A 22 -6.06 -5.22 -2.58
N PHE A 23 -7.34 -4.95 -2.35
CA PHE A 23 -8.02 -5.36 -1.12
C PHE A 23 -8.12 -6.89 -0.98
N THR A 24 -8.28 -7.62 -2.08
CA THR A 24 -8.27 -9.08 -2.07
C THR A 24 -6.90 -9.64 -1.66
N ILE A 25 -5.84 -9.04 -2.17
CA ILE A 25 -4.46 -9.37 -1.79
C ILE A 25 -4.22 -9.06 -0.31
N PHE A 26 -4.68 -7.90 0.15
CA PHE A 26 -4.60 -7.48 1.54
C PHE A 26 -5.23 -8.51 2.48
N LYS A 27 -6.42 -9.01 2.18
CA LYS A 27 -7.11 -10.02 3.01
C LYS A 27 -6.29 -11.28 3.24
N ARG A 28 -5.45 -11.69 2.26
CA ARG A 28 -4.61 -12.88 2.37
C ARG A 28 -3.45 -12.71 3.35
N ILE A 29 -2.94 -11.50 3.50
CA ILE A 29 -1.73 -11.22 4.29
C ILE A 29 -2.00 -10.48 5.59
N PHE A 30 -3.27 -10.25 5.92
CA PHE A 30 -3.71 -9.41 7.04
C PHE A 30 -3.31 -9.93 8.44
N GLY A 31 -3.15 -11.24 8.63
CA GLY A 31 -3.06 -11.89 9.95
C GLY A 31 -1.90 -11.46 10.87
N TRP A 32 -0.94 -10.67 10.40
CA TRP A 32 0.23 -10.24 11.18
C TRP A 32 0.06 -8.86 11.85
N MET A 33 -0.98 -8.11 11.47
CA MET A 33 -1.12 -6.72 11.91
C MET A 33 -1.70 -6.60 13.32
N HIS A 34 -0.98 -5.92 14.21
CA HIS A 34 -1.45 -5.68 15.56
C HIS A 34 -2.63 -4.69 15.56
N PRO A 35 -3.66 -4.89 16.43
CA PRO A 35 -4.84 -4.02 16.47
C PRO A 35 -4.56 -2.53 16.73
N ASP A 36 -3.48 -2.20 17.43
CA ASP A 36 -3.11 -0.82 17.75
C ASP A 36 -2.47 -0.06 16.59
N ILE A 37 -2.09 -0.77 15.52
CA ILE A 37 -1.50 -0.15 14.33
C ILE A 37 -2.60 0.54 13.54
N CYS A 38 -2.42 1.83 13.24
CA CYS A 38 -3.32 2.57 12.35
C CYS A 38 -3.00 2.26 10.90
N LEU A 39 -3.95 1.65 10.20
CA LEU A 39 -3.82 1.31 8.78
C LEU A 39 -4.33 2.48 7.92
N LEU A 40 -3.46 3.04 7.08
CA LEU A 40 -3.85 3.98 6.04
C LEU A 40 -4.01 3.24 4.71
N GLY A 41 -5.19 3.30 4.13
CA GLY A 41 -5.48 2.70 2.83
C GLY A 41 -6.03 3.74 1.86
N ASP A 42 -6.17 3.38 0.61
CA ASP A 42 -6.83 4.22 -0.38
C ASP A 42 -8.35 3.95 -0.43
N SER A 43 -9.05 4.65 -1.32
CA SER A 43 -10.51 4.50 -1.47
C SER A 43 -10.96 3.10 -1.89
N GLY A 44 -10.05 2.28 -2.41
CA GLY A 44 -10.32 0.88 -2.77
C GLY A 44 -10.43 -0.06 -1.58
N PHE A 45 -10.01 0.38 -0.38
CA PHE A 45 -10.06 -0.39 0.87
C PHE A 45 -11.36 -0.17 1.67
N GLN A 46 -12.43 0.25 1.03
CA GLN A 46 -13.74 0.33 1.67
C GLN A 46 -14.14 -1.04 2.22
N GLY A 47 -14.66 -1.07 3.45
CA GLY A 47 -15.00 -2.31 4.15
C GLY A 47 -13.86 -2.92 4.97
N VAL A 48 -12.68 -2.29 5.02
CA VAL A 48 -11.56 -2.75 5.86
C VAL A 48 -11.90 -2.76 7.36
N ASP A 49 -12.88 -1.98 7.79
CA ASP A 49 -13.39 -1.96 9.19
C ASP A 49 -13.77 -3.35 9.69
N GLY A 50 -14.26 -4.23 8.82
CA GLY A 50 -14.60 -5.61 9.16
C GLY A 50 -13.38 -6.48 9.51
N PHE A 51 -12.19 -6.06 9.14
CA PHE A 51 -10.94 -6.77 9.34
C PHE A 51 -10.00 -6.07 10.33
N HIS A 52 -9.94 -4.74 10.26
CA HIS A 52 -9.05 -3.93 11.09
C HIS A 52 -9.73 -2.61 11.43
N LYS A 53 -10.14 -2.45 12.70
CA LYS A 53 -10.92 -1.29 13.14
C LYS A 53 -10.11 0.01 13.17
N ASN A 54 -8.82 -0.08 13.50
CA ASN A 54 -7.94 1.08 13.55
C ASN A 54 -7.42 1.41 12.16
N ASN A 55 -8.26 2.06 11.36
CA ASN A 55 -7.92 2.41 9.97
C ASN A 55 -8.29 3.85 9.65
N TRP A 56 -7.65 4.38 8.63
CA TRP A 56 -7.95 5.69 8.06
C TRP A 56 -8.02 5.57 6.53
N ILE A 57 -9.25 5.59 6.02
CA ILE A 57 -9.56 5.48 4.60
C ILE A 57 -10.16 6.81 4.15
N PRO A 58 -9.78 7.33 2.96
CA PRO A 58 -10.34 8.60 2.49
C PRO A 58 -11.85 8.51 2.26
N HIS A 59 -12.53 9.62 2.49
CA HIS A 59 -13.96 9.73 2.23
C HIS A 59 -14.24 9.59 0.73
N LYS A 60 -15.18 8.72 0.39
CA LYS A 60 -15.63 8.50 -0.98
C LYS A 60 -16.77 9.47 -1.30
N LYS A 61 -16.69 10.11 -2.47
CA LYS A 61 -17.78 10.96 -2.96
C LYS A 61 -19.06 10.15 -3.10
N PRO A 62 -20.18 10.57 -2.45
CA PRO A 62 -21.46 9.86 -2.61
C PRO A 62 -22.00 10.03 -4.03
N LYS A 63 -22.79 9.06 -4.49
CA LYS A 63 -23.45 9.08 -5.80
C LYS A 63 -24.37 10.30 -5.88
N GLY A 64 -24.12 11.20 -6.83
CA GLY A 64 -24.92 12.41 -7.01
C GLY A 64 -24.70 13.51 -5.97
N GLY A 65 -23.73 13.36 -5.05
CA GLY A 65 -23.39 14.34 -4.03
C GLY A 65 -21.97 14.87 -4.14
N LYS A 66 -21.60 15.77 -3.23
CA LYS A 66 -20.25 16.33 -3.10
C LYS A 66 -19.71 16.05 -1.69
N LEU A 67 -18.39 15.97 -1.57
CA LEU A 67 -17.73 15.93 -0.26
C LEU A 67 -17.89 17.28 0.46
N THR A 68 -18.04 17.23 1.80
CA THR A 68 -18.01 18.44 2.62
C THR A 68 -16.58 19.01 2.65
N GLU A 69 -16.43 20.28 3.01
CA GLU A 69 -15.11 20.91 3.14
C GLU A 69 -14.22 20.21 4.19
N GLU A 70 -14.82 19.74 5.29
CA GLU A 70 -14.13 18.96 6.31
C GLU A 70 -13.61 17.62 5.75
N GLN A 71 -14.44 16.91 4.98
CA GLN A 71 -14.06 15.65 4.33
C GLN A 71 -12.94 15.87 3.30
N LYS A 72 -12.99 16.96 2.54
CA LYS A 72 -11.91 17.31 1.60
C LYS A 72 -10.60 17.61 2.34
N ALA A 73 -10.66 18.32 3.46
CA ALA A 73 -9.49 18.62 4.27
C ALA A 73 -8.87 17.35 4.86
N GLU A 74 -9.69 16.42 5.35
CA GLU A 74 -9.22 15.12 5.83
C GLU A 74 -8.58 14.29 4.73
N ASN A 75 -9.20 14.24 3.56
CA ASN A 75 -8.65 13.52 2.40
C ASN A 75 -7.30 14.11 1.97
N LYS A 76 -7.15 15.44 2.04
CA LYS A 76 -5.89 16.10 1.74
C LYS A 76 -4.79 15.72 2.74
N ARG A 77 -5.10 15.68 4.04
CA ARG A 77 -4.16 15.20 5.07
C ARG A 77 -3.79 13.74 4.86
N HIS A 78 -4.76 12.88 4.58
CA HIS A 78 -4.54 11.47 4.27
C HIS A 78 -3.59 11.32 3.07
N SER A 79 -3.79 12.08 2.01
CA SER A 79 -2.94 12.05 0.83
C SER A 79 -1.49 12.45 1.14
N SER A 80 -1.29 13.41 2.04
CA SER A 80 0.07 13.84 2.42
C SER A 80 0.84 12.72 3.13
N TYR A 81 0.19 11.92 3.96
CA TYR A 81 0.82 10.74 4.57
C TYR A 81 1.14 9.65 3.56
N ARG A 82 0.33 9.49 2.50
CA ARG A 82 0.55 8.48 1.46
C ARG A 82 1.75 8.75 0.56
N ILE A 83 2.28 9.95 0.54
CA ILE A 83 3.49 10.28 -0.22
C ILE A 83 4.65 9.34 0.13
N CYS A 84 4.74 8.90 1.36
CA CYS A 84 5.75 7.95 1.82
C CYS A 84 5.69 6.63 1.05
N VAL A 85 4.48 6.12 0.82
CA VAL A 85 4.26 4.89 0.02
C VAL A 85 4.68 5.10 -1.43
N GLU A 86 4.32 6.23 -2.01
CA GLU A 86 4.69 6.57 -3.38
C GLU A 86 6.21 6.67 -3.55
N HIS A 87 6.89 7.26 -2.57
CA HIS A 87 8.36 7.33 -2.55
C HIS A 87 8.97 5.92 -2.47
N ALA A 88 8.44 5.05 -1.61
CA ALA A 88 8.92 3.67 -1.51
C ALA A 88 8.74 2.91 -2.82
N ILE A 89 7.57 3.02 -3.45
CA ILE A 89 7.30 2.40 -4.75
C ILE A 89 8.24 2.94 -5.83
N ARG A 90 8.41 4.24 -5.88
CA ARG A 90 9.32 4.89 -6.86
C ARG A 90 10.75 4.42 -6.65
N TYR A 91 11.19 4.28 -5.43
CA TYR A 91 12.54 3.83 -5.09
C TYR A 91 12.78 2.39 -5.56
N THR A 92 11.82 1.49 -5.34
CA THR A 92 11.93 0.10 -5.80
C THR A 92 11.95 0.00 -7.33
N LYS A 93 11.21 0.86 -8.03
CA LYS A 93 11.18 0.89 -9.51
C LYS A 93 12.49 1.36 -10.17
N ARG A 94 13.45 1.83 -9.41
CA ARG A 94 14.81 2.09 -9.92
C ARG A 94 15.49 0.80 -10.39
N PHE A 95 15.10 -0.34 -9.86
CA PHE A 95 15.57 -1.64 -10.33
C PHE A 95 14.78 -2.06 -11.57
N LYS A 96 15.46 -2.27 -12.68
CA LYS A 96 14.85 -2.59 -13.98
C LYS A 96 13.93 -3.81 -13.93
N ILE A 97 14.21 -4.78 -13.09
CA ILE A 97 13.39 -5.99 -12.94
C ILE A 97 11.96 -5.67 -12.47
N LEU A 98 11.74 -4.54 -11.78
CA LEU A 98 10.42 -4.10 -11.31
C LEU A 98 9.77 -3.04 -12.20
N SER A 99 10.55 -2.30 -12.98
CA SER A 99 10.05 -1.24 -13.87
C SER A 99 9.82 -1.70 -15.30
N ALA A 100 10.57 -2.69 -15.77
CA ALA A 100 10.46 -3.26 -17.10
C ALA A 100 9.47 -4.44 -17.14
N ARG A 101 9.05 -4.82 -18.36
CA ARG A 101 8.24 -6.02 -18.54
C ARG A 101 8.99 -7.24 -18.01
N TYR A 102 8.35 -7.97 -17.06
CA TYR A 102 8.93 -9.16 -16.46
C TYR A 102 8.96 -10.32 -17.47
N ARG A 103 10.17 -10.80 -17.81
CA ARG A 103 10.40 -11.86 -18.81
C ARG A 103 10.73 -13.22 -18.19
N ASN A 104 10.97 -13.29 -16.89
CA ASN A 104 11.32 -14.51 -16.19
C ASN A 104 10.07 -15.30 -15.73
N LYS A 105 10.28 -16.55 -15.30
CA LYS A 105 9.18 -17.37 -14.76
C LYS A 105 8.56 -16.68 -13.53
N ARG A 106 7.25 -16.55 -13.51
CA ARG A 106 6.48 -15.87 -12.44
C ARG A 106 6.69 -16.49 -11.05
N LYS A 107 7.05 -17.76 -10.98
CA LYS A 107 7.24 -18.50 -9.72
C LYS A 107 8.22 -17.82 -8.75
N ARG A 108 9.24 -17.14 -9.25
CA ARG A 108 10.26 -16.48 -8.42
C ARG A 108 10.10 -14.96 -8.36
N HIS A 109 9.06 -14.43 -8.94
CA HIS A 109 8.84 -12.96 -8.97
C HIS A 109 8.71 -12.40 -7.56
N GLY A 110 7.89 -13.01 -6.70
CA GLY A 110 7.70 -12.58 -5.32
C GLY A 110 8.99 -12.55 -4.50
N LEU A 111 9.82 -13.58 -4.63
CA LEU A 111 11.12 -13.62 -3.96
C LEU A 111 12.03 -12.47 -4.41
N ARG A 112 12.09 -12.19 -5.70
CA ARG A 112 12.92 -11.11 -6.24
C ARG A 112 12.44 -9.74 -5.77
N VAL A 113 11.14 -9.49 -5.77
CA VAL A 113 10.57 -8.24 -5.24
C VAL A 113 10.88 -8.10 -3.75
N SER A 114 10.73 -9.15 -2.97
CA SER A 114 11.05 -9.13 -1.53
C SER A 114 12.52 -8.83 -1.27
N LEU A 115 13.42 -9.41 -2.04
CA LEU A 115 14.86 -9.12 -1.96
C LEU A 115 15.16 -7.65 -2.29
N ILE A 116 14.57 -7.12 -3.34
CA ILE A 116 14.74 -5.71 -3.74
C ILE A 116 14.21 -4.77 -2.66
N CYS A 117 13.07 -5.08 -2.06
CA CYS A 117 12.53 -4.30 -0.95
C CYS A 117 13.46 -4.30 0.27
N GLY A 118 14.05 -5.45 0.59
CA GLY A 118 15.06 -5.56 1.64
C GLY A 118 16.31 -4.72 1.35
N ILE A 119 16.80 -4.77 0.12
CA ILE A 119 17.94 -3.93 -0.33
C ILE A 119 17.60 -2.44 -0.22
N CYS A 120 16.41 -2.04 -0.66
CA CYS A 120 15.96 -0.66 -0.55
C CYS A 120 15.92 -0.18 0.91
N ASN A 121 15.43 -1.00 1.82
CA ASN A 121 15.43 -0.69 3.25
C ASN A 121 16.85 -0.50 3.79
N CYS A 122 17.79 -1.36 3.39
CA CYS A 122 19.20 -1.24 3.80
C CYS A 122 19.86 0.04 3.26
N LEU A 123 19.61 0.37 1.99
CA LEU A 123 20.20 1.56 1.35
C LEU A 123 19.65 2.88 1.89
N ARG A 124 18.43 2.88 2.38
CA ARG A 124 17.80 4.06 2.99
C ARG A 124 18.18 4.23 4.46
N GLY A 125 18.73 3.17 5.03
CA GLY A 125 19.31 3.13 6.36
C GLY A 125 18.62 3.56 7.50
#